data_30d6c143a08761c682d8b1cde8230c8b
#
_entry.id   30d6c143a08761c682d8b1cde8230c8b
#
_cell.length_a   1.000
_cell.length_b   1.000
_cell.length_c   1.000
_cell.angle_alpha   90.00
_cell.angle_beta   90.00
_cell.angle_gamma   90.00
#
_symmetry.space_group_name_H-M   'P 1'
#
loop_
_entity.id
_entity.type
_entity.pdbx_description
1 polymer ?
#
loop_
_entity_poly.entity_id
_entity_poly.type
_entity_poly.pdbx_seq_one_letter_code
_entity_poly.pdbx_strand_id
1 'polypeptide(L)'
;MKIAMGNDHAAVEMKMELKAYLEEQGIEIINVGTDTPERYDYPLAGYQVAKLVQEGKADFGIAICGTGVGISLAANKVPGIRAFPCSEPYSAAMGRRHNNANVLCLGARVVGVELAKMIVDSFLLAEFEGGRHAERVDLISEIEEDAEGFKKRM
;
A
#
# COMPACT_ATOMS: atom_id res chain seq x y z
N MET A 1 -4.21 5.66 -14.74
CA MET A 1 -3.67 5.19 -13.44
C MET A 1 -3.62 3.68 -13.46
N LYS A 2 -2.55 3.11 -12.96
CA LYS A 2 -2.31 1.66 -12.90
C LYS A 2 -1.96 1.28 -11.47
N ILE A 3 -2.64 0.28 -10.90
CA ILE A 3 -2.50 -0.14 -9.50
C ILE A 3 -2.08 -1.60 -9.43
N ALA A 4 -1.02 -1.89 -8.67
CA ALA A 4 -0.69 -3.26 -8.27
C ALA A 4 -1.57 -3.65 -7.08
N MET A 5 -2.38 -4.70 -7.21
CA MET A 5 -3.26 -5.17 -6.14
C MET A 5 -2.93 -6.62 -5.80
N GLY A 6 -2.64 -6.88 -4.52
CA GLY A 6 -2.24 -8.21 -4.06
C GLY A 6 -2.77 -8.56 -2.68
N ASN A 7 -2.90 -9.85 -2.39
CA ASN A 7 -3.48 -10.35 -1.15
C ASN A 7 -2.95 -11.73 -0.76
N ASP A 8 -3.13 -12.07 0.52
CA ASP A 8 -3.09 -13.45 1.00
C ASP A 8 -4.47 -14.13 0.92
N HIS A 9 -4.53 -15.41 1.30
CA HIS A 9 -5.75 -16.22 1.24
C HIS A 9 -6.91 -15.70 2.12
N ALA A 10 -6.63 -14.86 3.13
CA ALA A 10 -7.66 -14.31 4.01
C ALA A 10 -8.43 -13.12 3.36
N ALA A 11 -7.95 -12.60 2.24
CA ALA A 11 -8.45 -11.37 1.65
C ALA A 11 -8.90 -11.49 0.19
N VAL A 12 -9.15 -12.70 -0.29
CA VAL A 12 -9.54 -12.96 -1.68
C VAL A 12 -10.83 -12.21 -2.05
N GLU A 13 -11.88 -12.35 -1.23
CA GLU A 13 -13.17 -11.70 -1.48
C GLU A 13 -13.02 -10.16 -1.52
N MET A 14 -12.38 -9.55 -0.54
CA MET A 14 -12.16 -8.11 -0.50
C MET A 14 -11.36 -7.61 -1.71
N LYS A 15 -10.31 -8.35 -2.12
CA LYS A 15 -9.54 -7.98 -3.32
C LYS A 15 -10.42 -8.00 -4.56
N MET A 16 -11.22 -9.03 -4.76
CA MET A 16 -12.07 -9.14 -5.95
C MET A 16 -13.12 -8.03 -6.02
N GLU A 17 -13.71 -7.66 -4.89
CA GLU A 17 -14.66 -6.55 -4.78
C GLU A 17 -13.98 -5.20 -5.09
N LEU A 18 -12.82 -4.91 -4.48
CA LEU A 18 -12.08 -3.67 -4.74
C LEU A 18 -11.55 -3.61 -6.17
N LYS A 19 -11.11 -4.76 -6.73
CA LYS A 19 -10.66 -4.84 -8.11
C LYS A 19 -11.78 -4.44 -9.06
N ALA A 20 -12.97 -5.06 -8.95
CA ALA A 20 -14.12 -4.74 -9.77
C ALA A 20 -14.52 -3.25 -9.63
N TYR A 21 -14.58 -2.75 -8.41
CA TYR A 21 -14.90 -1.35 -8.10
C TYR A 21 -13.96 -0.35 -8.80
N LEU A 22 -12.65 -0.63 -8.81
CA LEU A 22 -11.66 0.26 -9.42
C LEU A 22 -11.62 0.11 -10.96
N GLU A 23 -11.82 -1.09 -11.48
CA GLU A 23 -11.93 -1.33 -12.93
C GLU A 23 -13.13 -0.61 -13.55
N GLU A 24 -14.27 -0.56 -12.84
CA GLU A 24 -15.45 0.22 -13.25
C GLU A 24 -15.17 1.73 -13.36
N GLN A 25 -14.18 2.23 -12.61
CA GLN A 25 -13.70 3.62 -12.69
C GLN A 25 -12.62 3.83 -13.77
N GLY A 26 -12.30 2.81 -14.56
CA GLY A 26 -11.29 2.88 -15.62
C GLY A 26 -9.85 2.78 -15.12
N ILE A 27 -9.63 2.29 -13.90
CA ILE A 27 -8.30 2.05 -13.34
C ILE A 27 -7.80 0.68 -13.77
N GLU A 28 -6.58 0.61 -14.31
CA GLU A 28 -5.95 -0.65 -14.68
C GLU A 28 -5.38 -1.35 -13.45
N ILE A 29 -5.76 -2.62 -13.24
CA ILE A 29 -5.29 -3.41 -12.10
C ILE A 29 -4.30 -4.49 -12.55
N ILE A 30 -3.10 -4.46 -11.97
CA ILE A 30 -2.15 -5.58 -12.04
C ILE A 30 -2.44 -6.48 -10.84
N ASN A 31 -3.14 -7.59 -11.10
CA ASN A 31 -3.55 -8.55 -10.07
C ASN A 31 -2.40 -9.50 -9.73
N VAL A 32 -2.01 -9.56 -8.44
CA VAL A 32 -1.00 -10.46 -7.88
C VAL A 32 -1.50 -11.11 -6.59
N GLY A 33 -0.69 -11.96 -5.98
CA GLY A 33 -1.10 -12.73 -4.81
C GLY A 33 -1.93 -13.95 -5.22
N THR A 34 -3.06 -14.18 -4.55
CA THR A 34 -3.91 -15.36 -4.84
C THR A 34 -5.35 -14.96 -5.13
N ASP A 35 -6.00 -15.71 -6.03
CA ASP A 35 -7.44 -15.60 -6.32
C ASP A 35 -8.22 -16.78 -5.71
N THR A 36 -7.56 -17.64 -4.92
CA THR A 36 -8.14 -18.82 -4.31
C THR A 36 -7.96 -18.82 -2.80
N PRO A 37 -8.80 -19.53 -2.04
CA PRO A 37 -8.73 -19.58 -0.57
C PRO A 37 -7.61 -20.49 -0.04
N GLU A 38 -6.84 -21.14 -0.93
CA GLU A 38 -5.72 -21.96 -0.50
C GLU A 38 -4.63 -21.09 0.14
N ARG A 39 -3.93 -21.68 1.09
CA ARG A 39 -2.88 -20.98 1.84
C ARG A 39 -1.91 -20.27 0.90
N TYR A 40 -1.81 -18.97 1.08
CA TYR A 40 -0.85 -18.09 0.43
C TYR A 40 -0.27 -17.14 1.47
N ASP A 41 1.04 -17.10 1.59
CA ASP A 41 1.71 -16.32 2.63
C ASP A 41 1.78 -14.84 2.26
N TYR A 42 1.27 -13.95 3.13
CA TYR A 42 1.17 -12.50 2.91
C TYR A 42 2.48 -11.82 2.52
N PRO A 43 3.69 -12.27 2.98
CA PRO A 43 4.93 -11.59 2.57
C PRO A 43 5.20 -11.69 1.08
N LEU A 44 4.78 -12.78 0.44
CA LEU A 44 4.93 -12.96 -1.01
C LEU A 44 4.09 -11.92 -1.77
N ALA A 45 2.83 -11.75 -1.37
CA ALA A 45 1.94 -10.75 -1.98
C ALA A 45 2.44 -9.32 -1.73
N GLY A 46 2.86 -9.01 -0.49
CA GLY A 46 3.41 -7.70 -0.14
C GLY A 46 4.65 -7.36 -0.97
N TYR A 47 5.54 -8.32 -1.14
CA TYR A 47 6.73 -8.15 -1.98
C TYR A 47 6.36 -7.94 -3.46
N GLN A 48 5.43 -8.73 -4.02
CA GLN A 48 5.01 -8.59 -5.42
C GLN A 48 4.42 -7.21 -5.71
N VAL A 49 3.50 -6.72 -4.84
CA VAL A 49 2.93 -5.37 -4.96
C VAL A 49 4.02 -4.31 -4.89
N ALA A 50 4.89 -4.39 -3.88
CA ALA A 50 5.97 -3.45 -3.66
C ALA A 50 6.94 -3.38 -4.85
N LYS A 51 7.30 -4.52 -5.43
CA LYS A 51 8.19 -4.59 -6.59
C LYS A 51 7.58 -3.94 -7.83
N LEU A 52 6.30 -4.14 -8.09
CA LEU A 52 5.63 -3.52 -9.23
C LEU A 52 5.61 -1.99 -9.12
N VAL A 53 5.41 -1.46 -7.90
CA VAL A 53 5.48 -0.02 -7.64
C VAL A 53 6.92 0.49 -7.75
N GLN A 54 7.88 -0.19 -7.14
CA GLN A 54 9.31 0.18 -7.20
C GLN A 54 9.84 0.24 -8.64
N GLU A 55 9.43 -0.71 -9.47
CA GLU A 55 9.85 -0.80 -10.87
C GLU A 55 9.10 0.16 -11.82
N GLY A 56 8.19 0.98 -11.27
CA GLY A 56 7.38 1.91 -12.06
C GLY A 56 6.36 1.23 -12.98
N LYS A 57 6.05 -0.05 -12.74
CA LYS A 57 5.05 -0.80 -13.49
C LYS A 57 3.63 -0.49 -13.01
N ALA A 58 3.49 -0.01 -11.78
CA ALA A 58 2.27 0.50 -11.20
C ALA A 58 2.53 1.86 -10.53
N ASP A 59 1.55 2.76 -10.59
CA ASP A 59 1.61 4.07 -9.93
C ASP A 59 1.52 3.95 -8.42
N PHE A 60 0.65 3.02 -7.94
CA PHE A 60 0.42 2.74 -6.52
C PHE A 60 0.20 1.24 -6.29
N GLY A 61 0.30 0.85 -5.01
CA GLY A 61 -0.02 -0.49 -4.57
C GLY A 61 -1.18 -0.52 -3.56
N ILE A 62 -1.98 -1.58 -3.64
CA ILE A 62 -2.97 -1.96 -2.63
C ILE A 62 -2.67 -3.39 -2.21
N ALA A 63 -2.36 -3.61 -0.93
CA ALA A 63 -2.00 -4.91 -0.40
C ALA A 63 -2.93 -5.31 0.76
N ILE A 64 -3.51 -6.51 0.69
CA ILE A 64 -4.58 -6.90 1.60
C ILE A 64 -4.24 -8.24 2.28
N CYS A 65 -4.30 -8.29 3.60
CA CYS A 65 -4.23 -9.53 4.37
C CYS A 65 -5.28 -9.52 5.49
N GLY A 66 -5.15 -10.39 6.49
CA GLY A 66 -6.12 -10.41 7.59
C GLY A 66 -6.20 -9.09 8.37
N THR A 67 -5.08 -8.40 8.59
CA THR A 67 -5.00 -7.17 9.39
C THR A 67 -4.38 -5.97 8.66
N GLY A 68 -3.75 -6.18 7.51
CA GLY A 68 -2.95 -5.17 6.82
C GLY A 68 -1.54 -4.97 7.39
N VAL A 69 -1.29 -5.42 8.62
CA VAL A 69 -0.02 -5.18 9.33
C VAL A 69 1.13 -5.97 8.74
N GLY A 70 1.02 -7.30 8.69
CA GLY A 70 2.13 -8.16 8.22
C GLY A 70 2.51 -7.88 6.77
N ILE A 71 1.51 -7.66 5.90
CA ILE A 71 1.76 -7.38 4.48
C ILE A 71 2.44 -6.02 4.28
N SER A 72 2.14 -5.02 5.13
CA SER A 72 2.81 -3.71 5.08
C SER A 72 4.27 -3.80 5.54
N LEU A 73 4.55 -4.60 6.58
CA LEU A 73 5.92 -4.86 7.03
C LEU A 73 6.76 -5.51 5.93
N ALA A 74 6.19 -6.46 5.21
CA ALA A 74 6.86 -7.12 4.09
C ALA A 74 7.11 -6.16 2.92
N ALA A 75 6.09 -5.38 2.53
CA ALA A 75 6.22 -4.39 1.46
C ALA A 75 7.31 -3.34 1.75
N ASN A 76 7.42 -2.87 2.99
CA ASN A 76 8.43 -1.89 3.40
C ASN A 76 9.87 -2.44 3.43
N LYS A 77 10.08 -3.74 3.15
CA LYS A 77 11.44 -4.29 2.94
C LYS A 77 11.97 -4.06 1.53
N VAL A 78 11.14 -3.54 0.64
CA VAL A 78 11.54 -3.15 -0.72
C VAL A 78 11.91 -1.67 -0.70
N PRO A 79 13.12 -1.29 -1.10
CA PRO A 79 13.57 0.11 -1.10
C PRO A 79 12.64 1.05 -1.86
N GLY A 80 12.43 2.25 -1.33
CA GLY A 80 11.55 3.27 -1.90
C GLY A 80 10.06 3.04 -1.65
N ILE A 81 9.67 1.97 -0.94
CA ILE A 81 8.29 1.69 -0.58
C ILE A 81 7.94 2.29 0.78
N ARG A 82 6.83 3.01 0.80
CA ARG A 82 6.20 3.56 2.00
C ARG A 82 4.80 2.98 2.09
N ALA A 83 4.73 1.77 2.67
CA ALA A 83 3.51 1.03 2.90
C ALA A 83 3.00 1.24 4.34
N PHE A 84 1.70 1.38 4.51
CA PHE A 84 1.10 1.54 5.83
C PHE A 84 -0.24 0.83 5.93
N PRO A 85 -0.56 0.21 7.08
CA PRO A 85 -1.88 -0.33 7.35
C PRO A 85 -2.84 0.81 7.67
N CYS A 86 -4.05 0.77 7.11
CA CYS A 86 -5.04 1.83 7.29
C CYS A 86 -6.44 1.24 7.49
N SER A 87 -7.22 1.83 8.39
CA SER A 87 -8.58 1.38 8.70
C SER A 87 -9.62 2.51 8.65
N GLU A 88 -9.22 3.73 8.18
CA GLU A 88 -10.15 4.85 8.03
C GLU A 88 -9.65 5.86 6.97
N PRO A 89 -10.58 6.64 6.37
CA PRO A 89 -10.27 7.50 5.22
C PRO A 89 -9.32 8.67 5.52
N TYR A 90 -9.34 9.24 6.74
CA TYR A 90 -8.50 10.38 7.07
C TYR A 90 -7.02 10.03 7.01
N SER A 91 -6.60 8.93 7.69
CA SER A 91 -5.21 8.47 7.62
C SER A 91 -4.81 8.03 6.23
N ALA A 92 -5.73 7.49 5.43
CA ALA A 92 -5.47 7.15 4.04
C ALA A 92 -5.09 8.39 3.22
N ALA A 93 -5.87 9.46 3.31
CA ALA A 93 -5.57 10.73 2.66
C ALA A 93 -4.26 11.35 3.17
N MET A 94 -4.04 11.37 4.50
CA MET A 94 -2.84 11.95 5.09
C MET A 94 -1.57 11.14 4.77
N GLY A 95 -1.67 9.81 4.66
CA GLY A 95 -0.57 8.96 4.20
C GLY A 95 -0.04 9.38 2.82
N ARG A 96 -0.94 9.74 1.90
CA ARG A 96 -0.54 10.33 0.61
C ARG A 96 -0.01 11.75 0.77
N ARG A 97 -0.83 12.63 1.36
CA ARG A 97 -0.54 14.08 1.41
C ARG A 97 0.75 14.40 2.15
N HIS A 98 1.00 13.73 3.27
CA HIS A 98 2.11 14.06 4.17
C HIS A 98 3.31 13.11 4.05
N ASN A 99 3.09 11.83 3.77
CA ASN A 99 4.14 10.82 3.77
C ASN A 99 4.51 10.31 2.38
N ASN A 100 3.83 10.82 1.34
CA ASN A 100 4.00 10.33 -0.03
C ASN A 100 3.95 8.79 -0.07
N ALA A 101 3.05 8.20 0.74
CA ALA A 101 2.89 6.76 0.78
C ALA A 101 2.47 6.23 -0.58
N ASN A 102 3.07 5.13 -1.02
CA ASN A 102 2.84 4.57 -2.35
C ASN A 102 2.21 3.16 -2.32
N VAL A 103 2.04 2.58 -1.13
CA VAL A 103 1.32 1.32 -0.93
C VAL A 103 0.37 1.45 0.26
N LEU A 104 -0.93 1.29 -0.02
CA LEU A 104 -1.99 1.20 0.98
C LEU A 104 -2.18 -0.26 1.39
N CYS A 105 -2.23 -0.54 2.70
CA CYS A 105 -2.48 -1.88 3.20
C CYS A 105 -3.79 -1.95 3.99
N LEU A 106 -4.62 -2.96 3.70
CA LEU A 106 -5.93 -3.14 4.30
C LEU A 106 -6.02 -4.48 5.03
N GLY A 107 -6.83 -4.53 6.07
CA GLY A 107 -7.16 -5.73 6.82
C GLY A 107 -8.56 -6.23 6.50
N ALA A 108 -8.68 -7.37 5.79
CA ALA A 108 -9.98 -7.94 5.41
C ALA A 108 -10.81 -8.41 6.62
N ARG A 109 -10.18 -8.59 7.79
CA ARG A 109 -10.86 -8.90 9.06
C ARG A 109 -11.07 -7.66 9.94
N VAL A 110 -10.67 -6.48 9.47
CA VAL A 110 -10.71 -5.22 10.23
C VAL A 110 -11.75 -4.28 9.65
N VAL A 111 -11.78 -4.13 8.33
CA VAL A 111 -12.71 -3.21 7.65
C VAL A 111 -13.67 -3.96 6.72
N GLY A 112 -14.91 -3.49 6.66
CA GLY A 112 -15.86 -3.97 5.65
C GLY A 112 -15.58 -3.38 4.27
N VAL A 113 -16.12 -3.99 3.23
CA VAL A 113 -15.84 -3.62 1.83
C VAL A 113 -16.19 -2.15 1.53
N GLU A 114 -17.33 -1.65 2.01
CA GLU A 114 -17.73 -0.28 1.74
C GLU A 114 -16.78 0.74 2.41
N LEU A 115 -16.32 0.45 3.62
CA LEU A 115 -15.29 1.29 4.25
C LEU A 115 -13.95 1.18 3.51
N ALA A 116 -13.59 -0.01 3.03
CA ALA A 116 -12.39 -0.21 2.22
C ALA A 116 -12.40 0.61 0.92
N LYS A 117 -13.55 0.70 0.22
CA LYS A 117 -13.73 1.58 -0.95
C LYS A 117 -13.48 3.04 -0.59
N MET A 118 -14.07 3.54 0.51
CA MET A 118 -13.84 4.92 0.97
C MET A 118 -12.37 5.19 1.33
N ILE A 119 -11.69 4.24 1.95
CA ILE A 119 -10.26 4.35 2.28
C ILE A 119 -9.42 4.42 1.00
N VAL A 120 -9.69 3.54 0.05
CA VAL A 120 -9.00 3.51 -1.25
C VAL A 120 -9.21 4.81 -2.02
N ASP A 121 -10.43 5.30 -2.11
CA ASP A 121 -10.74 6.58 -2.79
C ASP A 121 -9.99 7.74 -2.13
N SER A 122 -9.99 7.81 -0.80
CA SER A 122 -9.30 8.85 -0.06
C SER A 122 -7.79 8.83 -0.28
N PHE A 123 -7.21 7.63 -0.44
CA PHE A 123 -5.80 7.44 -0.78
C PHE A 123 -5.50 7.87 -2.22
N LEU A 124 -6.30 7.43 -3.18
CA LEU A 124 -6.04 7.66 -4.61
C LEU A 124 -6.32 9.09 -5.07
N LEU A 125 -7.28 9.79 -4.44
CA LEU A 125 -7.62 11.19 -4.76
C LEU A 125 -6.68 12.20 -4.11
N ALA A 126 -5.90 11.80 -3.11
CA ALA A 126 -4.99 12.69 -2.41
C ALA A 126 -3.67 12.86 -3.19
N GLU A 127 -3.13 14.08 -3.18
CA GLU A 127 -1.84 14.41 -3.79
C GLU A 127 -0.81 14.76 -2.72
N PHE A 128 0.47 14.45 -2.98
CA PHE A 128 1.56 14.79 -2.07
C PHE A 128 1.76 16.30 -2.01
N GLU A 129 1.76 16.86 -0.80
CA GLU A 129 1.86 18.32 -0.60
C GLU A 129 3.28 18.86 -0.73
N GLY A 130 4.32 18.02 -0.65
CA GLY A 130 5.70 18.48 -0.73
C GLY A 130 6.12 19.38 0.44
N GLY A 131 6.99 20.37 0.19
CA GLY A 131 7.46 21.32 1.18
C GLY A 131 8.03 20.65 2.44
N ARG A 132 7.59 21.05 3.62
CA ARG A 132 8.02 20.48 4.91
C ARG A 132 7.79 18.96 5.03
N HIS A 133 6.83 18.43 4.26
CA HIS A 133 6.57 17.00 4.23
C HIS A 133 7.60 16.25 3.41
N ALA A 134 8.08 16.85 2.30
CA ALA A 134 9.17 16.29 1.51
C ALA A 134 10.44 16.15 2.35
N GLU A 135 10.82 17.19 3.10
CA GLU A 135 11.98 17.14 4.00
C GLU A 135 11.94 15.97 4.98
N ARG A 136 10.75 15.62 5.48
CA ARG A 136 10.56 14.48 6.39
C ARG A 136 10.57 13.14 5.68
N VAL A 137 10.03 13.07 4.47
CA VAL A 137 10.09 11.86 3.63
C VAL A 137 11.53 11.58 3.21
N ASP A 138 12.31 12.62 2.91
CA ASP A 138 13.74 12.50 2.59
C ASP A 138 14.52 11.91 3.76
N LEU A 139 14.20 12.28 5.01
CA LEU A 139 14.81 11.66 6.20
C LEU A 139 14.51 10.15 6.31
N ILE A 140 13.30 9.72 5.90
CA ILE A 140 12.97 8.27 5.85
C ILE A 140 13.85 7.57 4.82
N SER A 141 14.05 8.19 3.65
CA SER A 141 14.92 7.66 2.61
C SER A 141 16.39 7.57 3.05
N GLU A 142 16.89 8.59 3.77
CA GLU A 142 18.25 8.56 4.33
C GLU A 142 18.43 7.42 5.34
N ILE A 143 17.41 7.13 6.18
CA ILE A 143 17.46 5.99 7.10
C ILE A 143 17.53 4.66 6.32
N GLU A 144 16.80 4.56 5.21
CA GLU A 144 16.81 3.36 4.37
C GLU A 144 18.17 3.14 3.71
N GLU A 145 18.83 4.21 3.24
CA GLU A 145 20.11 4.16 2.55
C GLU A 145 21.30 3.93 3.50
N ASP A 146 21.33 4.62 4.64
CA ASP A 146 22.42 4.57 5.63
C ASP A 146 21.92 4.82 7.06
N ALA A 147 21.34 3.80 7.67
CA ALA A 147 20.86 3.87 9.05
C ALA A 147 21.95 4.18 10.07
N GLU A 148 23.19 3.73 9.85
CA GLU A 148 24.31 4.01 10.77
C GLU A 148 24.81 5.45 10.62
N GLY A 149 24.87 6.00 9.41
CA GLY A 149 25.24 7.39 9.17
C GLY A 149 24.18 8.35 9.72
N PHE A 150 22.88 7.98 9.66
CA PHE A 150 21.78 8.79 10.17
C PHE A 150 21.88 9.08 11.68
N LYS A 151 22.45 8.17 12.49
CA LYS A 151 22.71 8.38 13.93
C LYS A 151 23.52 9.63 14.23
N LYS A 152 24.37 10.10 13.31
CA LYS A 152 25.19 11.30 13.50
C LYS A 152 24.39 12.59 13.52
N ARG A 153 23.10 12.54 13.15
CA ARG A 153 22.18 13.70 13.21
C ARG A 153 21.52 13.89 14.59
N MET A 154 21.54 12.86 15.43
CA MET A 154 20.98 12.89 16.81
C MET A 154 22.04 13.33 17.82
#